data_c9d09fe6e15c7c75d443da3aeb0c2ffc
#
_entry.id   c9d09fe6e15c7c75d443da3aeb0c2ffc
#
_cell.length_a   1.000
_cell.length_b   1.000
_cell.length_c   1.000
_cell.angle_alpha   90.00
_cell.angle_beta   90.00
_cell.angle_gamma   90.00
#
_symmetry.space_group_name_H-M   'P 1'
#
loop_
_entity.id
_entity.type
_entity.pdbx_description
1 polymer ?
#
loop_
_entity_poly.entity_id
_entity_poly.type
_entity_poly.pdbx_seq_one_letter_code
_entity_poly.pdbx_strand_id
1 'polypeptide(L)'
;MAQTVDIRELNVLIEQQSGFVTNLVTGMNKVIVGQKHLIDTLLISLLSDGHILLEGVPGLAKTLAIKTLSQLIDTDYSRIQFTPDLLPADVVGTLIYSQKEEKFQVKKGPVFANFVLADEINRAPAKVQSALLEAMQEHQVTIGEQTFSLPNPFLVMATQNPIEQEGTYQLPEAQVDRFMLKVVIDYPTIEEEKLIIRENLQGSLPTVSPVTTVQEILNARNVVKEVYIDEKIEQYIADIVFATRYPERYGLEDLKDMITYGGSPRASINLAKAARAYAFIKRRGYVIPEDVRAIVHDVMRHRIGLSYEAEAMNVTSEEIISRIINRVEVP
;
A
#
# COMPACT_ATOMS: atom_id res chain seq x y z
N MET A 1 -23.51 19.67 -15.16
CA MET A 1 -23.59 18.98 -16.46
C MET A 1 -22.57 17.85 -16.38
N ALA A 2 -22.98 16.59 -16.34
CA ALA A 2 -22.06 15.47 -16.40
C ALA A 2 -21.39 15.49 -17.78
N GLN A 3 -20.08 15.70 -17.82
CA GLN A 3 -19.32 15.46 -19.03
C GLN A 3 -19.49 13.98 -19.38
N THR A 4 -20.08 13.70 -20.53
CA THR A 4 -20.10 12.35 -21.11
C THR A 4 -18.64 11.97 -21.39
N VAL A 5 -18.07 11.17 -20.51
CA VAL A 5 -16.71 10.65 -20.71
C VAL A 5 -16.76 9.71 -21.92
N ASP A 6 -16.02 10.03 -23.00
CA ASP A 6 -15.87 9.10 -24.10
C ASP A 6 -14.90 7.99 -23.68
N ILE A 7 -15.47 6.85 -23.31
CA ILE A 7 -14.73 5.65 -22.85
C ILE A 7 -13.72 5.18 -23.94
N ARG A 8 -13.98 5.44 -25.23
CA ARG A 8 -13.10 5.03 -26.31
C ARG A 8 -11.83 5.89 -26.32
N GLU A 9 -11.97 7.21 -26.20
CA GLU A 9 -10.85 8.13 -26.12
C GLU A 9 -10.02 7.85 -24.85
N LEU A 10 -10.70 7.60 -23.72
CA LEU A 10 -10.05 7.26 -22.47
C LEU A 10 -9.26 5.93 -22.55
N ASN A 11 -9.79 4.91 -23.20
CA ASN A 11 -9.07 3.65 -23.43
C ASN A 11 -7.79 3.87 -24.27
N VAL A 12 -7.85 4.68 -25.33
CA VAL A 12 -6.67 5.01 -26.14
C VAL A 12 -5.63 5.76 -25.32
N LEU A 13 -6.06 6.73 -24.51
CA LEU A 13 -5.15 7.47 -23.62
C LEU A 13 -4.48 6.54 -22.60
N ILE A 14 -5.25 5.64 -21.99
CA ILE A 14 -4.74 4.68 -21.01
C ILE A 14 -3.77 3.70 -21.65
N GLU A 15 -4.04 3.20 -22.84
CA GLU A 15 -3.15 2.31 -23.56
C GLU A 15 -1.80 2.98 -23.83
N GLN A 16 -1.81 4.26 -24.23
CA GLN A 16 -0.60 5.06 -24.43
C GLN A 16 0.16 5.31 -23.13
N GLN A 17 -0.55 5.67 -22.06
CA GLN A 17 0.05 6.08 -20.79
C GLN A 17 0.43 4.91 -19.88
N SER A 18 -0.06 3.70 -20.11
CA SER A 18 0.21 2.50 -19.29
C SER A 18 1.37 1.65 -19.78
N GLY A 19 2.00 2.00 -20.89
CA GLY A 19 3.09 1.22 -21.50
C GLY A 19 4.25 0.94 -20.55
N PHE A 20 4.62 1.92 -19.73
CA PHE A 20 5.70 1.79 -18.74
C PHE A 20 5.39 0.74 -17.66
N VAL A 21 4.12 0.46 -17.34
CA VAL A 21 3.72 -0.54 -16.33
C VAL A 21 4.28 -1.92 -16.70
N THR A 22 4.18 -2.29 -17.96
CA THR A 22 4.75 -3.57 -18.46
C THR A 22 6.26 -3.62 -18.26
N ASN A 23 6.95 -2.51 -18.53
CA ASN A 23 8.39 -2.42 -18.34
C ASN A 23 8.79 -2.52 -16.87
N LEU A 24 8.02 -1.86 -15.97
CA LEU A 24 8.20 -1.98 -14.52
C LEU A 24 8.00 -3.42 -14.04
N VAL A 25 6.89 -4.06 -14.41
CA VAL A 25 6.61 -5.46 -14.03
C VAL A 25 7.71 -6.39 -14.55
N THR A 26 8.14 -6.20 -15.78
CA THR A 26 9.23 -6.99 -16.39
C THR A 26 10.55 -6.76 -15.65
N GLY A 27 10.85 -5.51 -15.29
CA GLY A 27 12.04 -5.16 -14.50
C GLY A 27 12.02 -5.75 -13.11
N MET A 28 10.85 -5.67 -12.42
CA MET A 28 10.65 -6.28 -11.10
C MET A 28 10.85 -7.80 -11.14
N ASN A 29 10.25 -8.47 -12.12
CA ASN A 29 10.33 -9.94 -12.28
C ASN A 29 11.73 -10.45 -12.66
N LYS A 30 12.66 -9.60 -13.09
CA LYS A 30 14.07 -9.98 -13.26
C LYS A 30 14.81 -10.17 -11.95
N VAL A 31 14.34 -9.53 -10.88
CA VAL A 31 15.02 -9.51 -9.57
C VAL A 31 14.21 -10.27 -8.52
N ILE A 32 12.89 -10.26 -8.66
CA ILE A 32 11.96 -10.85 -7.67
C ILE A 32 11.30 -12.06 -8.30
N VAL A 33 11.60 -13.21 -7.73
CA VAL A 33 10.99 -14.48 -8.16
C VAL A 33 9.65 -14.62 -7.45
N GLY A 34 8.60 -14.90 -8.22
CA GLY A 34 7.26 -15.00 -7.69
C GLY A 34 6.72 -13.66 -7.18
N GLN A 35 6.01 -13.67 -6.05
CA GLN A 35 5.50 -12.47 -5.37
C GLN A 35 4.73 -11.51 -6.28
N LYS A 36 4.00 -12.05 -7.28
CA LYS A 36 3.24 -11.24 -8.24
C LYS A 36 2.26 -10.31 -7.55
N HIS A 37 1.58 -10.80 -6.51
CA HIS A 37 0.63 -10.00 -5.74
C HIS A 37 1.29 -8.78 -5.07
N LEU A 38 2.50 -8.94 -4.51
CA LEU A 38 3.28 -7.83 -3.96
C LEU A 38 3.63 -6.79 -5.04
N ILE A 39 4.03 -7.23 -6.23
CA ILE A 39 4.36 -6.33 -7.34
C ILE A 39 3.11 -5.56 -7.77
N ASP A 40 1.98 -6.24 -7.97
CA ASP A 40 0.72 -5.61 -8.38
C ASP A 40 0.25 -4.60 -7.32
N THR A 41 0.30 -4.93 -6.03
CA THR A 41 -0.12 -4.03 -4.94
C THR A 41 0.81 -2.83 -4.74
N LEU A 42 2.13 -2.98 -4.96
CA LEU A 42 3.06 -1.86 -4.99
C LEU A 42 2.73 -0.88 -6.12
N LEU A 43 2.43 -1.37 -7.32
CA LEU A 43 2.03 -0.53 -8.46
C LEU A 43 0.69 0.15 -8.22
N ILE A 44 -0.30 -0.56 -7.66
CA ILE A 44 -1.60 0.02 -7.27
C ILE A 44 -1.37 1.16 -6.26
N SER A 45 -0.58 0.93 -5.21
CA SER A 45 -0.27 1.95 -4.21
C SER A 45 0.45 3.16 -4.80
N LEU A 46 1.44 2.92 -5.67
CA LEU A 46 2.18 3.98 -6.36
C LEU A 46 1.25 4.85 -7.22
N LEU A 47 0.38 4.23 -8.02
CA LEU A 47 -0.53 4.92 -8.94
C LEU A 47 -1.71 5.58 -8.24
N SER A 48 -2.12 5.08 -7.09
CA SER A 48 -3.23 5.63 -6.28
C SER A 48 -2.79 6.68 -5.27
N ASP A 49 -1.48 7.01 -5.21
CA ASP A 49 -0.90 7.88 -4.19
C ASP A 49 -1.21 7.40 -2.76
N GLY A 50 -1.03 6.09 -2.56
CA GLY A 50 -1.30 5.40 -1.29
C GLY A 50 -0.04 4.79 -0.69
N HIS A 51 -0.14 4.37 0.57
CA HIS A 51 0.91 3.67 1.30
C HIS A 51 0.49 2.23 1.60
N ILE A 52 1.45 1.35 1.80
CA ILE A 52 1.23 -0.09 1.93
C ILE A 52 1.82 -0.62 3.24
N LEU A 53 1.05 -1.45 3.93
CA LEU A 53 1.50 -2.23 5.08
C LEU A 53 1.65 -3.69 4.66
N LEU A 54 2.84 -4.23 4.82
CA LEU A 54 3.13 -5.64 4.51
C LEU A 54 3.18 -6.46 5.79
N GLU A 55 2.42 -7.53 5.82
CA GLU A 55 2.49 -8.54 6.87
C GLU A 55 3.06 -9.82 6.30
N GLY A 56 4.08 -10.38 6.94
CA GLY A 56 4.71 -11.62 6.52
C GLY A 56 6.05 -11.84 7.21
N VAL A 57 6.50 -13.09 7.19
CA VAL A 57 7.75 -13.50 7.81
C VAL A 57 8.98 -12.83 7.18
N PRO A 58 10.10 -12.76 7.88
CA PRO A 58 11.38 -12.30 7.31
C PRO A 58 11.80 -13.14 6.09
N GLY A 59 12.58 -12.53 5.18
CA GLY A 59 13.17 -13.26 4.04
C GLY A 59 12.30 -13.31 2.77
N LEU A 60 11.11 -12.71 2.75
CA LEU A 60 10.20 -12.74 1.60
C LEU A 60 10.40 -11.58 0.60
N ALA A 61 11.66 -11.19 0.35
CA ALA A 61 12.05 -10.17 -0.64
C ALA A 61 11.40 -8.78 -0.48
N LYS A 62 10.82 -8.44 0.69
CA LYS A 62 10.15 -7.15 0.94
C LYS A 62 11.07 -5.95 0.65
N THR A 63 12.26 -5.95 1.25
CA THR A 63 13.28 -4.91 1.02
C THR A 63 13.72 -4.83 -0.43
N LEU A 64 13.87 -6.00 -1.07
CA LEU A 64 14.29 -6.08 -2.46
C LEU A 64 13.24 -5.48 -3.40
N ALA A 65 11.95 -5.70 -3.13
CA ALA A 65 10.86 -5.22 -3.96
C ALA A 65 10.82 -3.69 -4.07
N ILE A 66 10.79 -2.98 -2.93
CA ILE A 66 10.71 -1.51 -2.95
C ILE A 66 12.01 -0.88 -3.46
N LYS A 67 13.18 -1.47 -3.13
CA LYS A 67 14.46 -1.01 -3.65
C LYS A 67 14.56 -1.17 -5.17
N THR A 68 14.12 -2.30 -5.71
CA THR A 68 14.10 -2.54 -7.16
C THR A 68 13.14 -1.58 -7.85
N LEU A 69 11.95 -1.33 -7.27
CA LEU A 69 11.01 -0.36 -7.80
C LEU A 69 11.61 1.05 -7.87
N SER A 70 12.32 1.49 -6.81
CA SER A 70 12.98 2.80 -6.80
C SER A 70 14.06 2.92 -7.87
N GLN A 71 14.84 1.87 -8.11
CA GLN A 71 15.87 1.82 -9.15
C GLN A 71 15.29 1.86 -10.57
N LEU A 72 14.15 1.20 -10.79
CA LEU A 72 13.45 1.19 -12.07
C LEU A 72 12.83 2.54 -12.45
N ILE A 73 12.62 3.43 -11.46
CA ILE A 73 12.05 4.79 -11.66
C ILE A 73 13.13 5.88 -11.53
N ASP A 74 14.35 5.52 -11.12
CA ASP A 74 15.45 6.45 -10.79
C ASP A 74 15.06 7.46 -9.70
N THR A 75 14.69 6.93 -8.53
CA THR A 75 14.21 7.73 -7.39
C THR A 75 15.00 7.42 -6.13
N ASP A 76 14.96 8.34 -5.18
CA ASP A 76 15.58 8.16 -3.87
C ASP A 76 14.87 7.07 -3.06
N TYR A 77 15.66 6.19 -2.47
CA TYR A 77 15.23 5.13 -1.58
C TYR A 77 15.87 5.28 -0.20
N SER A 78 15.07 5.05 0.85
CA SER A 78 15.54 5.01 2.23
C SER A 78 14.96 3.81 2.96
N ARG A 79 15.74 3.23 3.86
CA ARG A 79 15.29 2.19 4.80
C ARG A 79 15.42 2.70 6.23
N ILE A 80 14.36 2.59 6.99
CA ILE A 80 14.30 2.90 8.41
C ILE A 80 14.00 1.59 9.14
N GLN A 81 14.98 1.09 9.90
CA GLN A 81 14.76 -0.04 10.79
C GLN A 81 14.15 0.47 12.08
N PHE A 82 12.94 0.06 12.40
CA PHE A 82 12.27 0.45 13.63
C PHE A 82 12.77 -0.38 14.80
N THR A 83 13.19 0.31 15.87
CA THR A 83 13.73 -0.30 17.10
C THR A 83 13.16 0.42 18.33
N PRO A 84 13.16 -0.21 19.51
CA PRO A 84 12.58 0.38 20.72
C PRO A 84 13.24 1.70 21.17
N ASP A 85 14.48 1.94 20.79
CA ASP A 85 15.27 3.13 21.11
C ASP A 85 15.18 4.25 20.07
N LEU A 86 14.50 4.03 18.94
CA LEU A 86 14.35 5.01 17.88
C LEU A 86 13.54 6.23 18.38
N LEU A 87 13.98 7.42 17.98
CA LEU A 87 13.31 8.69 18.28
C LEU A 87 12.60 9.24 17.03
N PRO A 88 11.53 10.05 17.19
CA PRO A 88 10.89 10.73 16.04
C PRO A 88 11.89 11.53 15.19
N ALA A 89 12.87 12.17 15.82
CA ALA A 89 13.92 12.94 15.13
C ALA A 89 14.80 12.08 14.21
N ASP A 90 14.95 10.79 14.49
CA ASP A 90 15.71 9.86 13.65
C ASP A 90 14.97 9.55 12.35
N VAL A 91 13.65 9.69 12.34
CA VAL A 91 12.78 9.46 11.17
C VAL A 91 12.61 10.73 10.35
N VAL A 92 12.20 11.83 11.01
CA VAL A 92 11.83 13.08 10.32
C VAL A 92 12.97 14.09 10.22
N GLY A 93 13.99 13.98 11.09
CA GLY A 93 15.10 14.92 11.16
C GLY A 93 15.00 15.87 12.34
N THR A 94 16.02 16.70 12.51
CA THR A 94 16.18 17.58 13.68
C THR A 94 16.97 18.83 13.33
N LEU A 95 16.97 19.79 14.25
CA LEU A 95 17.89 20.93 14.24
C LEU A 95 19.19 20.53 14.89
N ILE A 96 20.31 20.78 14.22
CA ILE A 96 21.67 20.63 14.76
C ILE A 96 22.36 21.98 14.81
N TYR A 97 23.08 22.25 15.90
CA TYR A 97 23.90 23.47 16.02
C TYR A 97 25.22 23.28 15.27
N SER A 98 25.46 24.11 14.26
CA SER A 98 26.74 24.16 13.54
C SER A 98 27.68 25.11 14.25
N GLN A 99 28.71 24.59 14.92
CA GLN A 99 29.74 25.43 15.55
C GLN A 99 30.52 26.29 14.54
N LYS A 100 30.63 25.81 13.28
CA LYS A 100 31.36 26.54 12.22
C LYS A 100 30.60 27.77 11.72
N GLU A 101 29.26 27.67 11.71
CA GLU A 101 28.39 28.73 11.19
C GLU A 101 27.65 29.48 12.31
N GLU A 102 27.87 29.06 13.56
CA GLU A 102 27.26 29.61 14.79
C GLU A 102 25.72 29.72 14.70
N LYS A 103 25.08 28.76 13.99
CA LYS A 103 23.63 28.74 13.79
C LYS A 103 23.08 27.33 13.80
N PHE A 104 21.76 27.22 14.04
CA PHE A 104 21.05 25.99 13.88
C PHE A 104 20.81 25.69 12.39
N GLN A 105 21.04 24.43 11.99
CA GLN A 105 20.79 23.92 10.66
C GLN A 105 19.81 22.75 10.71
N VAL A 106 18.96 22.65 9.72
CA VAL A 106 18.06 21.52 9.56
C VAL A 106 18.83 20.33 8.99
N LYS A 107 18.85 19.23 9.74
CA LYS A 107 19.26 17.92 9.25
C LYS A 107 18.01 17.10 8.92
N LYS A 108 17.70 16.95 7.64
CA LYS A 108 16.58 16.13 7.18
C LYS A 108 16.81 14.66 7.53
N GLY A 109 15.73 13.98 7.96
CA GLY A 109 15.74 12.56 8.25
C GLY A 109 15.52 11.70 7.01
N PRO A 110 15.58 10.37 7.16
CA PRO A 110 15.42 9.40 6.07
C PRO A 110 14.03 9.40 5.42
N VAL A 111 13.03 10.00 6.05
CA VAL A 111 11.68 10.13 5.45
C VAL A 111 11.67 11.00 4.19
N PHE A 112 12.70 11.83 3.98
CA PHE A 112 12.84 12.68 2.79
C PHE A 112 13.36 11.93 1.56
N ALA A 113 12.85 10.73 1.32
CA ALA A 113 13.09 9.94 0.11
C ALA A 113 11.75 9.66 -0.59
N ASN A 114 11.80 9.40 -1.90
CA ASN A 114 10.60 9.04 -2.66
C ASN A 114 9.99 7.70 -2.19
N PHE A 115 10.85 6.73 -1.93
CA PHE A 115 10.45 5.39 -1.47
C PHE A 115 11.07 5.11 -0.11
N VAL A 116 10.23 4.90 0.88
CA VAL A 116 10.65 4.63 2.27
C VAL A 116 10.20 3.23 2.68
N LEU A 117 11.16 2.39 3.06
CA LEU A 117 10.87 1.15 3.76
C LEU A 117 10.92 1.40 5.27
N ALA A 118 9.77 1.34 5.93
CA ALA A 118 9.66 1.35 7.38
C ALA A 118 9.63 -0.11 7.88
N ASP A 119 10.83 -0.65 8.15
CA ASP A 119 10.97 -2.06 8.47
C ASP A 119 10.68 -2.32 9.95
N GLU A 120 9.80 -3.30 10.22
CA GLU A 120 9.31 -3.67 11.55
C GLU A 120 8.70 -2.50 12.33
N ILE A 121 7.76 -1.76 11.70
CA ILE A 121 7.17 -0.53 12.27
C ILE A 121 6.61 -0.72 13.68
N ASN A 122 6.15 -1.92 14.03
CA ASN A 122 5.61 -2.27 15.34
C ASN A 122 6.68 -2.45 16.44
N ARG A 123 7.99 -2.35 16.13
CA ARG A 123 9.06 -2.41 17.15
C ARG A 123 9.39 -1.07 17.79
N ALA A 124 9.00 0.04 17.21
CA ALA A 124 9.26 1.36 17.77
C ALA A 124 8.06 1.89 18.59
N PRO A 125 8.32 2.77 19.58
CA PRO A 125 7.28 3.38 20.38
C PRO A 125 6.25 4.16 19.55
N ALA A 126 5.03 4.29 20.05
CA ALA A 126 3.91 4.96 19.38
C ALA A 126 4.22 6.39 18.88
N LYS A 127 5.10 7.12 19.57
CA LYS A 127 5.51 8.47 19.14
C LYS A 127 6.27 8.46 17.81
N VAL A 128 7.11 7.45 17.59
CA VAL A 128 7.88 7.29 16.34
C VAL A 128 6.97 6.86 15.20
N GLN A 129 6.10 5.88 15.48
CA GLN A 129 5.07 5.46 14.52
C GLN A 129 4.20 6.64 14.09
N SER A 130 3.74 7.46 15.04
CA SER A 130 2.91 8.64 14.77
C SER A 130 3.62 9.66 13.89
N ALA A 131 4.92 9.90 14.09
CA ALA A 131 5.70 10.84 13.27
C ALA A 131 5.77 10.39 11.80
N LEU A 132 5.99 9.10 11.53
CA LEU A 132 5.95 8.57 10.16
C LEU A 132 4.54 8.67 9.55
N LEU A 133 3.52 8.29 10.32
CA LEU A 133 2.13 8.28 9.85
C LEU A 133 1.58 9.69 9.59
N GLU A 134 2.07 10.70 10.32
CA GLU A 134 1.78 12.10 10.05
C GLU A 134 2.44 12.54 8.74
N ALA A 135 3.72 12.23 8.55
CA ALA A 135 4.45 12.52 7.30
C ALA A 135 3.76 11.88 6.08
N MET A 136 3.25 10.64 6.22
CA MET A 136 2.48 9.95 5.19
C MET A 136 1.19 10.67 4.82
N GLN A 137 0.48 11.22 5.79
CA GLN A 137 -0.81 11.85 5.56
C GLN A 137 -0.68 13.28 5.04
N GLU A 138 0.25 14.04 5.61
CA GLU A 138 0.39 15.47 5.32
C GLU A 138 1.34 15.75 4.14
N HIS A 139 2.09 14.76 3.66
CA HIS A 139 3.14 14.88 2.63
C HIS A 139 4.15 16.00 2.93
N GLN A 140 4.32 16.33 4.20
CA GLN A 140 5.23 17.34 4.70
C GLN A 140 5.68 17.02 6.13
N VAL A 141 6.78 17.63 6.54
CA VAL A 141 7.35 17.48 7.89
C VAL A 141 7.77 18.85 8.42
N THR A 142 7.42 19.12 9.67
CA THR A 142 7.87 20.34 10.37
C THR A 142 9.07 20.03 11.25
N ILE A 143 10.19 20.74 11.03
CA ILE A 143 11.42 20.63 11.82
C ILE A 143 11.74 22.00 12.40
N GLY A 144 11.66 22.13 13.72
CA GLY A 144 11.72 23.44 14.38
C GLY A 144 10.54 24.30 13.97
N GLU A 145 10.81 25.46 13.35
CA GLU A 145 9.79 26.41 12.89
C GLU A 145 9.51 26.31 11.37
N GLN A 146 10.16 25.38 10.66
CA GLN A 146 10.06 25.27 9.21
C GLN A 146 9.36 24.00 8.79
N THR A 147 8.47 24.13 7.81
CA THR A 147 7.77 22.99 7.17
C THR A 147 8.38 22.70 5.81
N PHE A 148 8.68 21.44 5.57
CA PHE A 148 9.30 20.94 4.34
C PHE A 148 8.38 19.93 3.68
N SER A 149 8.08 20.14 2.40
CA SER A 149 7.36 19.14 1.60
C SER A 149 8.23 17.90 1.37
N LEU A 150 7.59 16.73 1.37
CA LEU A 150 8.22 15.48 0.97
C LEU A 150 8.28 15.37 -0.57
N PRO A 151 9.18 14.54 -1.11
CA PRO A 151 9.27 14.34 -2.55
C PRO A 151 7.98 13.72 -3.12
N ASN A 152 7.72 13.96 -4.41
CA ASN A 152 6.59 13.37 -5.12
C ASN A 152 7.10 12.62 -6.36
N PRO A 153 6.80 11.32 -6.54
CA PRO A 153 5.94 10.49 -5.69
C PRO A 153 6.57 10.20 -4.32
N PHE A 154 5.71 10.01 -3.31
CA PHE A 154 6.09 9.58 -1.98
C PHE A 154 5.33 8.30 -1.62
N LEU A 155 6.04 7.20 -1.38
CA LEU A 155 5.45 5.91 -1.05
C LEU A 155 6.19 5.31 0.15
N VAL A 156 5.43 5.04 1.20
CA VAL A 156 5.90 4.28 2.36
C VAL A 156 5.41 2.84 2.25
N MET A 157 6.34 1.91 2.33
CA MET A 157 6.09 0.50 2.54
C MET A 157 6.51 0.17 3.98
N ALA A 158 5.54 -0.04 4.86
CA ALA A 158 5.81 -0.49 6.22
C ALA A 158 5.72 -2.01 6.30
N THR A 159 6.53 -2.64 7.16
CA THR A 159 6.47 -4.08 7.40
C THR A 159 6.11 -4.37 8.85
N GLN A 160 5.38 -5.47 9.05
CA GLN A 160 5.11 -6.09 10.34
C GLN A 160 5.45 -7.56 10.28
N ASN A 161 6.05 -8.08 11.37
CA ASN A 161 6.23 -9.50 11.55
C ASN A 161 5.12 -10.03 12.46
N PRO A 162 4.24 -10.91 11.98
CA PRO A 162 3.12 -11.43 12.79
C PRO A 162 3.57 -12.42 13.88
N ILE A 163 4.77 -13.00 13.76
CA ILE A 163 5.26 -14.05 14.67
C ILE A 163 5.92 -13.43 15.92
N GLU A 164 6.59 -12.31 15.76
CA GLU A 164 7.28 -11.63 16.87
C GLU A 164 6.31 -10.74 17.64
N GLN A 165 5.87 -11.21 18.81
CA GLN A 165 4.98 -10.45 19.71
C GLN A 165 5.73 -9.80 20.87
N GLU A 166 6.87 -10.35 21.32
CA GLU A 166 7.67 -9.78 22.40
C GLU A 166 8.34 -8.47 21.99
N GLY A 167 8.20 -7.44 22.81
CA GLY A 167 8.81 -6.12 22.58
C GLY A 167 8.18 -5.34 21.42
N THR A 168 6.96 -5.66 21.03
CA THR A 168 6.24 -4.95 19.97
C THR A 168 5.18 -3.99 20.54
N TYR A 169 4.98 -2.88 19.83
CA TYR A 169 3.93 -1.89 20.06
C TYR A 169 2.96 -1.98 18.90
N GLN A 170 1.83 -2.62 19.12
CA GLN A 170 0.80 -2.72 18.07
C GLN A 170 0.35 -1.34 17.60
N LEU A 171 0.20 -1.20 16.30
CA LEU A 171 -0.38 0.01 15.70
C LEU A 171 -1.87 0.06 16.08
N PRO A 172 -2.35 1.17 16.68
CA PRO A 172 -3.78 1.36 16.88
C PRO A 172 -4.52 1.32 15.53
N GLU A 173 -5.75 0.83 15.55
CA GLU A 173 -6.61 0.66 14.35
C GLU A 173 -6.72 1.95 13.52
N ALA A 174 -6.91 3.10 14.18
CA ALA A 174 -6.97 4.41 13.54
C ALA A 174 -5.66 4.78 12.81
N GLN A 175 -4.54 4.19 13.19
CA GLN A 175 -3.25 4.37 12.54
C GLN A 175 -3.06 3.41 11.37
N VAL A 176 -3.49 2.16 11.53
CA VAL A 176 -3.46 1.17 10.45
C VAL A 176 -4.39 1.57 9.29
N ASP A 177 -5.53 2.22 9.57
CA ASP A 177 -6.46 2.75 8.55
C ASP A 177 -5.84 3.81 7.62
N ARG A 178 -4.68 4.38 7.97
CA ARG A 178 -3.93 5.32 7.11
C ARG A 178 -3.22 4.62 5.94
N PHE A 179 -2.90 3.34 6.08
CA PHE A 179 -2.40 2.55 4.96
C PHE A 179 -3.54 2.23 3.99
N MET A 180 -3.29 2.45 2.71
CA MET A 180 -4.28 2.15 1.67
C MET A 180 -4.52 0.66 1.56
N LEU A 181 -3.45 -0.12 1.54
CA LEU A 181 -3.45 -1.57 1.44
C LEU A 181 -2.71 -2.19 2.62
N LYS A 182 -3.26 -3.28 3.17
CA LYS A 182 -2.53 -4.23 4.00
C LYS A 182 -2.42 -5.55 3.23
N VAL A 183 -1.22 -5.94 2.89
CA VAL A 183 -0.94 -7.12 2.08
C VAL A 183 -0.28 -8.19 2.92
N VAL A 184 -0.82 -9.38 2.87
CA VAL A 184 -0.23 -10.58 3.48
C VAL A 184 0.64 -11.26 2.42
N ILE A 185 1.88 -11.55 2.79
CA ILE A 185 2.85 -12.19 1.91
C ILE A 185 3.07 -13.62 2.37
N ASP A 186 2.80 -14.55 1.47
CA ASP A 186 3.01 -15.97 1.69
C ASP A 186 4.41 -16.42 1.25
N TYR A 187 4.78 -17.62 1.71
CA TYR A 187 5.99 -18.28 1.25
C TYR A 187 5.95 -18.56 -0.25
N PRO A 188 7.11 -18.56 -0.91
CA PRO A 188 7.19 -18.95 -2.31
C PRO A 188 6.76 -20.43 -2.48
N THR A 189 6.28 -20.75 -3.67
CA THR A 189 6.06 -22.15 -4.07
C THR A 189 7.38 -22.90 -4.20
N ILE A 190 7.33 -24.23 -4.20
CA ILE A 190 8.54 -25.08 -4.35
C ILE A 190 9.30 -24.73 -5.65
N GLU A 191 8.58 -24.42 -6.73
CA GLU A 191 9.21 -24.09 -8.01
C GLU A 191 9.88 -22.71 -7.96
N GLU A 192 9.25 -21.75 -7.33
CA GLU A 192 9.84 -20.42 -7.08
C GLU A 192 11.06 -20.50 -6.18
N GLU A 193 11.01 -21.31 -5.12
CA GLU A 193 12.15 -21.50 -4.21
C GLU A 193 13.36 -22.13 -4.91
N LYS A 194 13.14 -23.10 -5.80
CA LYS A 194 14.20 -23.64 -6.66
C LYS A 194 14.84 -22.57 -7.56
N LEU A 195 14.03 -21.64 -8.10
CA LEU A 195 14.55 -20.53 -8.89
C LEU A 195 15.36 -19.56 -8.02
N ILE A 196 14.86 -19.21 -6.83
CA ILE A 196 15.57 -18.37 -5.86
C ILE A 196 16.95 -18.97 -5.51
N ILE A 197 17.01 -20.28 -5.26
CA ILE A 197 18.27 -20.99 -4.98
C ILE A 197 19.23 -20.86 -6.17
N ARG A 198 18.76 -21.15 -7.40
CA ARG A 198 19.60 -21.09 -8.60
C ARG A 198 20.17 -19.70 -8.86
N GLU A 199 19.34 -18.66 -8.74
CA GLU A 199 19.77 -17.27 -8.95
C GLU A 199 20.78 -16.81 -7.91
N ASN A 200 20.57 -17.15 -6.62
CA ASN A 200 21.50 -16.78 -5.56
C ASN A 200 22.84 -17.54 -5.63
N LEU A 201 22.85 -18.78 -6.09
CA LEU A 201 24.08 -19.54 -6.29
C LEU A 201 24.93 -19.06 -7.47
N GLN A 202 24.36 -18.30 -8.42
CA GLN A 202 25.10 -17.71 -9.54
C GLN A 202 25.91 -16.46 -9.17
N GLY A 203 25.84 -16.02 -7.92
CA GLY A 203 26.78 -15.07 -7.30
C GLY A 203 26.52 -13.57 -7.55
N SER A 204 25.51 -13.17 -8.34
CA SER A 204 25.10 -11.77 -8.47
C SER A 204 23.61 -11.65 -8.77
N LEU A 205 22.91 -10.85 -7.95
CA LEU A 205 21.55 -10.45 -8.31
C LEU A 205 21.58 -9.63 -9.61
N PRO A 206 20.59 -9.80 -10.50
CA PRO A 206 20.48 -9.00 -11.70
C PRO A 206 20.40 -7.51 -11.34
N THR A 207 21.21 -6.70 -11.99
CA THR A 207 21.10 -5.24 -11.89
C THR A 207 20.00 -4.75 -12.81
N VAL A 208 19.18 -3.83 -12.33
CA VAL A 208 18.17 -3.15 -13.13
C VAL A 208 18.59 -1.73 -13.44
N SER A 209 18.15 -1.23 -14.58
CA SER A 209 18.30 0.18 -14.99
C SER A 209 16.92 0.84 -15.06
N PRO A 210 16.85 2.18 -14.93
CA PRO A 210 15.60 2.91 -15.03
C PRO A 210 14.85 2.59 -16.34
N VAL A 211 13.54 2.36 -16.24
CA VAL A 211 12.65 2.02 -17.36
C VAL A 211 11.49 3.01 -17.50
N THR A 212 11.34 3.91 -16.54
CA THR A 212 10.34 4.98 -16.52
C THR A 212 10.87 6.16 -15.70
N THR A 213 10.18 7.29 -15.77
CA THR A 213 10.55 8.53 -15.08
C THR A 213 9.50 8.91 -14.03
N VAL A 214 9.90 9.74 -13.07
CA VAL A 214 8.97 10.36 -12.10
C VAL A 214 7.82 11.06 -12.82
N GLN A 215 8.11 11.78 -13.91
CA GLN A 215 7.10 12.51 -14.66
C GLN A 215 6.05 11.59 -15.30
N GLU A 216 6.46 10.45 -15.83
CA GLU A 216 5.53 9.45 -16.37
C GLU A 216 4.63 8.88 -15.29
N ILE A 217 5.16 8.61 -14.08
CA ILE A 217 4.34 8.18 -12.93
C ILE A 217 3.31 9.25 -12.53
N LEU A 218 3.73 10.51 -12.44
CA LEU A 218 2.82 11.60 -12.07
C LEU A 218 1.74 11.85 -13.14
N ASN A 219 2.08 11.74 -14.41
CA ASN A 219 1.13 11.81 -15.51
C ASN A 219 0.12 10.64 -15.42
N ALA A 220 0.61 9.42 -15.21
CA ALA A 220 -0.24 8.25 -15.05
C ALA A 220 -1.19 8.37 -13.84
N ARG A 221 -0.75 8.92 -12.70
CA ARG A 221 -1.63 9.22 -11.56
C ARG A 221 -2.79 10.13 -11.93
N ASN A 222 -2.57 11.11 -12.80
CA ASN A 222 -3.64 11.99 -13.28
C ASN A 222 -4.62 11.21 -14.17
N VAL A 223 -4.12 10.38 -15.09
CA VAL A 223 -4.96 9.53 -15.95
C VAL A 223 -5.74 8.50 -15.15
N VAL A 224 -5.16 7.92 -14.09
CA VAL A 224 -5.85 7.00 -13.17
C VAL A 224 -7.07 7.67 -12.51
N LYS A 225 -7.00 8.96 -12.20
CA LYS A 225 -8.15 9.72 -11.64
C LYS A 225 -9.31 9.85 -12.63
N GLU A 226 -9.02 9.81 -13.93
CA GLU A 226 -10.01 9.90 -15.02
C GLU A 226 -10.66 8.55 -15.35
N VAL A 227 -10.11 7.42 -14.85
CA VAL A 227 -10.73 6.10 -15.05
C VAL A 227 -12.16 6.11 -14.56
N TYR A 228 -13.09 5.77 -15.45
CA TYR A 228 -14.52 5.86 -15.19
C TYR A 228 -14.99 4.80 -14.19
N ILE A 229 -15.80 5.24 -13.24
CA ILE A 229 -16.52 4.34 -12.33
C ILE A 229 -18.01 4.60 -12.57
N ASP A 230 -18.76 3.55 -12.94
CA ASP A 230 -20.21 3.61 -13.09
C ASP A 230 -20.88 3.69 -11.71
N GLU A 231 -22.03 4.37 -11.63
CA GLU A 231 -22.82 4.50 -10.38
C GLU A 231 -23.14 3.15 -9.75
N LYS A 232 -23.35 2.11 -10.56
CA LYS A 232 -23.57 0.74 -10.07
C LYS A 232 -22.33 0.15 -9.39
N ILE A 233 -21.14 0.47 -9.88
CA ILE A 233 -19.88 0.05 -9.24
C ILE A 233 -19.67 0.85 -7.95
N GLU A 234 -20.00 2.14 -7.93
CA GLU A 234 -19.97 2.94 -6.69
C GLU A 234 -20.92 2.36 -5.64
N GLN A 235 -22.13 1.97 -6.06
CA GLN A 235 -23.11 1.31 -5.18
C GLN A 235 -22.56 -0.04 -4.68
N TYR A 236 -21.98 -0.86 -5.56
CA TYR A 236 -21.38 -2.15 -5.19
C TYR A 236 -20.26 -1.98 -4.14
N ILE A 237 -19.36 -1.00 -4.31
CA ILE A 237 -18.33 -0.66 -3.32
C ILE A 237 -18.97 -0.24 -1.99
N ALA A 238 -19.99 0.61 -2.05
CA ALA A 238 -20.70 1.06 -0.85
C ALA A 238 -21.37 -0.12 -0.13
N ASP A 239 -22.03 -1.02 -0.85
CA ASP A 239 -22.70 -2.19 -0.28
C ASP A 239 -21.72 -3.14 0.39
N ILE A 240 -20.55 -3.40 -0.20
CA ILE A 240 -19.49 -4.20 0.42
C ILE A 240 -19.09 -3.58 1.77
N VAL A 241 -18.83 -2.27 1.81
CA VAL A 241 -18.41 -1.60 3.05
C VAL A 241 -19.56 -1.53 4.07
N PHE A 242 -20.79 -1.27 3.63
CA PHE A 242 -21.97 -1.26 4.49
C PHE A 242 -22.27 -2.64 5.08
N ALA A 243 -22.07 -3.73 4.33
CA ALA A 243 -22.23 -5.08 4.81
C ALA A 243 -21.28 -5.42 5.98
N THR A 244 -20.12 -4.75 6.08
CA THR A 244 -19.24 -4.90 7.26
C THR A 244 -19.80 -4.22 8.51
N ARG A 245 -20.68 -3.22 8.37
CA ARG A 245 -21.29 -2.49 9.49
C ARG A 245 -22.65 -3.01 9.88
N TYR A 246 -23.40 -3.48 8.89
CA TYR A 246 -24.80 -3.92 9.03
C TYR A 246 -25.01 -5.23 8.26
N PRO A 247 -24.31 -6.32 8.64
CA PRO A 247 -24.36 -7.59 7.90
C PRO A 247 -25.78 -8.17 7.82
N GLU A 248 -26.62 -7.94 8.81
CA GLU A 248 -28.01 -8.38 8.86
C GLU A 248 -28.85 -7.82 7.71
N ARG A 249 -28.50 -6.66 7.13
CA ARG A 249 -29.21 -6.08 5.99
C ARG A 249 -28.90 -6.79 4.67
N TYR A 250 -27.85 -7.60 4.66
CA TYR A 250 -27.39 -8.36 3.49
C TYR A 250 -27.60 -9.87 3.68
N GLY A 251 -28.41 -10.29 4.68
CA GLY A 251 -28.67 -11.69 4.98
C GLY A 251 -27.46 -12.45 5.51
N LEU A 252 -26.65 -11.76 6.31
CA LEU A 252 -25.44 -12.26 6.97
C LEU A 252 -25.56 -12.06 8.49
N GLU A 253 -26.72 -12.44 9.06
CA GLU A 253 -27.06 -12.22 10.48
C GLU A 253 -26.03 -12.83 11.42
N ASP A 254 -25.45 -13.95 11.04
CA ASP A 254 -24.42 -14.66 11.80
C ASP A 254 -23.06 -13.91 11.87
N LEU A 255 -22.81 -12.96 10.99
CA LEU A 255 -21.61 -12.10 11.08
C LEU A 255 -21.78 -10.95 12.06
N LYS A 256 -23.00 -10.65 12.52
CA LYS A 256 -23.28 -9.50 13.38
C LYS A 256 -22.48 -9.54 14.69
N ASP A 257 -22.43 -10.70 15.32
CA ASP A 257 -21.74 -10.89 16.58
C ASP A 257 -20.23 -11.17 16.39
N MET A 258 -19.78 -11.36 15.15
CA MET A 258 -18.38 -11.60 14.81
C MET A 258 -17.59 -10.31 14.50
N ILE A 259 -18.29 -9.19 14.22
CA ILE A 259 -17.68 -7.93 13.84
C ILE A 259 -17.90 -6.88 14.93
N THR A 260 -16.82 -6.35 15.52
CA THR A 260 -16.89 -5.26 16.50
C THR A 260 -17.05 -3.90 15.86
N TYR A 261 -16.38 -3.67 14.73
CA TYR A 261 -16.53 -2.48 13.88
C TYR A 261 -16.25 -2.83 12.42
N GLY A 262 -16.96 -2.15 11.53
CA GLY A 262 -16.78 -2.30 10.07
C GLY A 262 -15.97 -1.17 9.45
N GLY A 263 -15.76 -1.25 8.14
CA GLY A 263 -14.98 -0.30 7.37
C GLY A 263 -15.46 1.14 7.49
N SER A 264 -14.53 2.09 7.64
CA SER A 264 -14.80 3.54 7.62
C SER A 264 -15.09 4.04 6.19
N PRO A 265 -15.54 5.30 5.97
CA PRO A 265 -15.61 5.88 4.62
C PRO A 265 -14.29 5.85 3.86
N ARG A 266 -13.14 5.82 4.56
CA ARG A 266 -11.83 5.60 3.92
C ARG A 266 -11.74 4.26 3.19
N ALA A 267 -12.42 3.24 3.68
CA ALA A 267 -12.49 1.95 3.00
C ALA A 267 -13.11 2.08 1.60
N SER A 268 -14.28 2.73 1.49
CA SER A 268 -14.95 2.96 0.20
C SER A 268 -14.08 3.80 -0.75
N ILE A 269 -13.47 4.88 -0.23
CA ILE A 269 -12.59 5.75 -1.02
C ILE A 269 -11.37 4.97 -1.52
N ASN A 270 -10.74 4.17 -0.66
CA ASN A 270 -9.55 3.39 -1.02
C ASN A 270 -9.87 2.24 -1.98
N LEU A 271 -11.04 1.58 -1.83
CA LEU A 271 -11.53 0.60 -2.81
C LEU A 271 -11.70 1.24 -4.18
N ALA A 272 -12.35 2.40 -4.28
CA ALA A 272 -12.55 3.08 -5.54
C ALA A 272 -11.22 3.51 -6.18
N LYS A 273 -10.29 4.09 -5.40
CA LYS A 273 -8.95 4.49 -5.88
C LYS A 273 -8.15 3.28 -6.36
N ALA A 274 -8.10 2.21 -5.57
CA ALA A 274 -7.36 1.01 -5.92
C ALA A 274 -7.96 0.30 -7.14
N ALA A 275 -9.29 0.26 -7.27
CA ALA A 275 -9.98 -0.30 -8.44
C ALA A 275 -9.65 0.47 -9.73
N ARG A 276 -9.60 1.83 -9.66
CA ARG A 276 -9.15 2.65 -10.79
C ARG A 276 -7.72 2.34 -11.21
N ALA A 277 -6.80 2.25 -10.24
CA ALA A 277 -5.40 1.91 -10.52
C ALA A 277 -5.27 0.49 -11.07
N TYR A 278 -6.05 -0.46 -10.55
CA TYR A 278 -6.07 -1.82 -11.07
C TYR A 278 -6.60 -1.88 -12.51
N ALA A 279 -7.70 -1.18 -12.83
CA ALA A 279 -8.23 -1.07 -14.19
C ALA A 279 -7.20 -0.45 -15.15
N PHE A 280 -6.51 0.62 -14.71
CA PHE A 280 -5.41 1.24 -15.48
C PHE A 280 -4.27 0.25 -15.78
N ILE A 281 -3.81 -0.52 -14.77
CA ILE A 281 -2.79 -1.57 -14.95
C ILE A 281 -3.27 -2.62 -15.96
N LYS A 282 -4.59 -2.91 -15.97
CA LYS A 282 -5.23 -3.81 -16.96
C LYS A 282 -5.56 -3.12 -18.28
N ARG A 283 -5.11 -1.89 -18.51
CA ARG A 283 -5.29 -1.07 -19.72
C ARG A 283 -6.76 -0.84 -20.08
N ARG A 284 -7.60 -0.60 -19.05
CA ARG A 284 -9.02 -0.28 -19.21
C ARG A 284 -9.35 1.11 -18.67
N GLY A 285 -10.18 1.84 -19.39
CA GLY A 285 -10.68 3.17 -19.04
C GLY A 285 -11.87 3.15 -18.09
N TYR A 286 -12.30 1.99 -17.61
CA TYR A 286 -13.43 1.84 -16.72
C TYR A 286 -13.20 0.69 -15.73
N VAL A 287 -13.82 0.81 -14.56
CA VAL A 287 -13.78 -0.20 -13.50
C VAL A 287 -14.87 -1.23 -13.72
N ILE A 288 -14.58 -2.49 -13.47
CA ILE A 288 -15.54 -3.60 -13.44
C ILE A 288 -15.59 -4.25 -12.05
N PRO A 289 -16.62 -5.01 -11.70
CA PRO A 289 -16.75 -5.65 -10.39
C PRO A 289 -15.53 -6.51 -10.01
N GLU A 290 -14.92 -7.18 -10.99
CA GLU A 290 -13.75 -8.03 -10.80
C GLU A 290 -12.54 -7.24 -10.30
N ASP A 291 -12.41 -5.97 -10.67
CA ASP A 291 -11.33 -5.10 -10.16
C ASP A 291 -11.48 -4.84 -8.67
N VAL A 292 -12.72 -4.58 -8.24
CA VAL A 292 -13.04 -4.40 -6.82
C VAL A 292 -12.76 -5.70 -6.05
N ARG A 293 -13.21 -6.84 -6.58
CA ARG A 293 -12.98 -8.16 -5.96
C ARG A 293 -11.51 -8.54 -5.86
N ALA A 294 -10.69 -8.13 -6.83
CA ALA A 294 -9.25 -8.43 -6.83
C ALA A 294 -8.48 -7.76 -5.70
N ILE A 295 -8.97 -6.62 -5.20
CA ILE A 295 -8.25 -5.79 -4.21
C ILE A 295 -8.96 -5.66 -2.86
N VAL A 296 -10.20 -6.15 -2.75
CA VAL A 296 -11.04 -5.92 -1.57
C VAL A 296 -10.41 -6.45 -0.28
N HIS A 297 -9.75 -7.61 -0.32
CA HIS A 297 -9.08 -8.18 0.84
C HIS A 297 -7.94 -7.26 1.32
N ASP A 298 -7.11 -6.77 0.42
CA ASP A 298 -5.97 -5.90 0.77
C ASP A 298 -6.42 -4.54 1.31
N VAL A 299 -7.56 -4.03 0.82
CA VAL A 299 -8.12 -2.77 1.31
C VAL A 299 -8.88 -2.95 2.63
N MET A 300 -9.55 -4.09 2.84
CA MET A 300 -10.53 -4.23 3.92
C MET A 300 -10.02 -4.98 5.15
N ARG A 301 -9.02 -5.91 5.02
CA ARG A 301 -8.62 -6.82 6.12
C ARG A 301 -8.19 -6.11 7.41
N HIS A 302 -7.66 -4.90 7.31
CA HIS A 302 -7.23 -4.10 8.45
C HIS A 302 -8.26 -3.04 8.88
N ARG A 303 -9.47 -3.10 8.34
CA ARG A 303 -10.57 -2.17 8.57
C ARG A 303 -11.81 -2.83 9.17
N ILE A 304 -11.71 -4.11 9.49
CA ILE A 304 -12.74 -4.90 10.14
C ILE A 304 -12.18 -5.40 11.45
N GLY A 305 -12.79 -5.01 12.56
CA GLY A 305 -12.44 -5.53 13.89
C GLY A 305 -13.19 -6.81 14.17
N LEU A 306 -12.47 -7.83 14.57
CA LEU A 306 -13.05 -9.10 14.99
C LEU A 306 -13.52 -9.03 16.45
N SER A 307 -14.57 -9.77 16.80
CA SER A 307 -14.98 -9.98 18.18
C SER A 307 -14.17 -11.12 18.81
N TYR A 308 -14.16 -11.16 20.15
CA TYR A 308 -13.56 -12.29 20.87
C TYR A 308 -14.22 -13.63 20.51
N GLU A 309 -15.50 -13.62 20.15
CA GLU A 309 -16.21 -14.80 19.69
C GLU A 309 -15.68 -15.29 18.34
N ALA A 310 -15.47 -14.38 17.38
CA ALA A 310 -14.85 -14.68 16.10
C ALA A 310 -13.44 -15.25 16.27
N GLU A 311 -12.63 -14.63 17.14
CA GLU A 311 -11.28 -15.12 17.45
C GLU A 311 -11.29 -16.52 18.07
N ALA A 312 -12.19 -16.76 19.03
CA ALA A 312 -12.36 -18.07 19.66
C ALA A 312 -12.79 -19.16 18.68
N MET A 313 -13.53 -18.79 17.64
CA MET A 313 -13.95 -19.67 16.53
C MET A 313 -12.92 -19.76 15.42
N ASN A 314 -11.77 -19.08 15.52
CA ASN A 314 -10.74 -18.95 14.49
C ASN A 314 -11.26 -18.38 13.16
N VAL A 315 -12.29 -17.52 13.21
CA VAL A 315 -12.78 -16.80 12.03
C VAL A 315 -11.85 -15.63 11.72
N THR A 316 -11.43 -15.53 10.48
CA THR A 316 -10.50 -14.48 10.03
C THR A 316 -11.22 -13.33 9.33
N SER A 317 -10.57 -12.16 9.25
CA SER A 317 -11.09 -11.04 8.45
C SER A 317 -11.23 -11.40 6.98
N GLU A 318 -10.34 -12.22 6.43
CA GLU A 318 -10.40 -12.75 5.07
C GLU A 318 -11.68 -13.58 4.81
N GLU A 319 -12.04 -14.42 5.77
CA GLU A 319 -13.25 -15.22 5.67
C GLU A 319 -14.51 -14.35 5.71
N ILE A 320 -14.56 -13.37 6.62
CA ILE A 320 -15.67 -12.41 6.70
C ILE A 320 -15.80 -11.63 5.39
N ILE A 321 -14.69 -11.09 4.85
CA ILE A 321 -14.70 -10.37 3.57
C ILE A 321 -15.17 -11.27 2.46
N SER A 322 -14.66 -12.51 2.38
CA SER A 322 -15.05 -13.49 1.36
C SER A 322 -16.55 -13.79 1.41
N ARG A 323 -17.14 -13.92 2.58
CA ARG A 323 -18.58 -14.13 2.75
C ARG A 323 -19.39 -12.92 2.30
N ILE A 324 -18.95 -11.71 2.61
CA ILE A 324 -19.59 -10.46 2.21
C ILE A 324 -19.58 -10.32 0.68
N ILE A 325 -18.43 -10.46 0.02
CA ILE A 325 -18.33 -10.30 -1.45
C ILE A 325 -19.07 -11.37 -2.25
N ASN A 326 -19.33 -12.53 -1.63
CA ASN A 326 -20.14 -13.59 -2.24
C ASN A 326 -21.64 -13.38 -2.03
N ARG A 327 -22.03 -12.52 -1.07
CA ARG A 327 -23.43 -12.24 -0.76
C ARG A 327 -23.94 -10.95 -1.38
N VAL A 328 -23.08 -9.92 -1.46
CA VAL A 328 -23.43 -8.64 -2.09
C VAL A 328 -23.67 -8.85 -3.59
N GLU A 329 -24.78 -8.30 -4.08
CA GLU A 329 -25.18 -8.41 -5.49
C GLU A 329 -24.15 -7.71 -6.39
N VAL A 330 -23.73 -8.42 -7.42
CA VAL A 330 -22.78 -7.91 -8.42
C VAL A 330 -23.58 -7.20 -9.52
N PRO A 331 -23.27 -5.95 -9.87
CA PRO A 331 -24.01 -5.15 -10.85
C PRO A 331 -23.89 -5.65 -12.30
#